data_29f257bd987fde90f8ca87d5167c21f4
#
_entry.id   29f257bd987fde90f8ca87d5167c21f4
#
_cell.length_a   1.000
_cell.length_b   1.000
_cell.length_c   1.000
_cell.angle_alpha   90.00
_cell.angle_beta   90.00
_cell.angle_gamma   90.00
#
_symmetry.space_group_name_H-M   'P 1'
#
loop_
_entity.id
_entity.type
_entity.pdbx_description
1 polymer ?
#
loop_
_entity_poly.entity_id
_entity_poly.type
_entity_poly.pdbx_seq_one_letter_code
_entity_poly.pdbx_strand_id
1 'polypeptide(L)'
;MSAVTPGMVCSHHHLYSTLARGMPAPPRQPTRFLEILEQIWWRLDVALDAEMIRWSAMLGAVEALQCGTTAIVDHHESPSAIEGSLSIIADACAEVGVRSNLAYGVTDRHGADGARRGLAENERFLRSGGRGMVGVHAAFTCSDETLAAAATLADDVGVGVHIHVAEGPDDANAGERLQSLARDDWHLVHCVYLDRELPGTIAHNPRSNMNNSVGYARPAARPNKIVLGTDGIGADMLEEARLAYMRLREDDVLASPDTVWQWLDNGYALFPEARADRVTWNYPHTDNAWHVAFTPGIRALQVESDTGEVLLRDGQPTRVDLGEVRAKAAEQAQRLFSQL
;
A
#
# COMPACT_ATOMS: atom_id res chain seq x y z
N MET A 1 -22.22 23.35 -5.37
CA MET A 1 -22.02 22.27 -6.39
C MET A 1 -20.93 21.37 -5.82
N SER A 2 -21.08 20.05 -5.89
CA SER A 2 -20.04 19.11 -5.44
C SER A 2 -18.93 19.06 -6.50
N ALA A 3 -17.65 18.93 -6.07
CA ALA A 3 -16.56 18.67 -6.99
C ALA A 3 -16.68 17.25 -7.55
N VAL A 4 -16.20 17.06 -8.76
CA VAL A 4 -16.04 15.75 -9.38
C VAL A 4 -14.58 15.64 -9.86
N THR A 5 -13.87 14.60 -9.39
CA THR A 5 -12.49 14.33 -9.79
C THR A 5 -12.36 12.91 -10.35
N PRO A 6 -11.24 12.56 -10.99
CA PRO A 6 -10.86 11.17 -11.19
C PRO A 6 -10.81 10.38 -9.88
N GLY A 7 -10.80 9.04 -9.98
CA GLY A 7 -10.56 8.16 -8.83
C GLY A 7 -9.13 8.28 -8.33
N MET A 8 -8.91 8.22 -7.01
CA MET A 8 -7.57 8.29 -6.44
C MET A 8 -6.86 6.93 -6.54
N VAL A 9 -5.53 6.97 -6.65
CA VAL A 9 -4.66 5.79 -6.66
C VAL A 9 -3.82 5.76 -5.39
N CYS A 10 -3.96 4.70 -4.59
CA CYS A 10 -3.07 4.40 -3.48
C CYS A 10 -1.91 3.57 -4.01
N SER A 11 -0.71 4.16 -4.04
CA SER A 11 0.44 3.55 -4.71
C SER A 11 1.24 2.59 -3.82
N HIS A 12 0.90 2.45 -2.55
CA HIS A 12 1.41 1.42 -1.65
C HIS A 12 0.46 1.25 -0.47
N HIS A 13 0.09 0.01 -0.21
CA HIS A 13 -0.83 -0.35 0.86
C HIS A 13 -0.58 -1.78 1.36
N HIS A 14 -1.13 -2.10 2.54
CA HIS A 14 -1.20 -3.43 3.12
C HIS A 14 -2.64 -3.75 3.52
N LEU A 15 -3.43 -4.28 2.58
CA LEU A 15 -4.84 -4.60 2.82
C LEU A 15 -5.05 -5.58 3.98
N TYR A 16 -4.10 -6.48 4.22
CA TYR A 16 -4.17 -7.42 5.33
C TYR A 16 -4.17 -6.75 6.71
N SER A 17 -3.65 -5.52 6.82
CA SER A 17 -3.56 -4.76 8.06
C SER A 17 -4.88 -4.11 8.49
N THR A 18 -5.94 -4.15 7.67
CA THR A 18 -7.21 -3.47 7.97
C THR A 18 -7.84 -3.99 9.27
N LEU A 19 -7.68 -5.28 9.57
CA LEU A 19 -8.16 -5.89 10.81
C LEU A 19 -7.34 -5.52 12.05
N ALA A 20 -6.15 -4.93 11.90
CA ALA A 20 -5.26 -4.64 13.01
C ALA A 20 -5.74 -3.48 13.92
N ARG A 21 -6.73 -2.71 13.46
CA ARG A 21 -7.28 -1.62 14.27
C ARG A 21 -7.90 -2.12 15.57
N GLY A 22 -7.36 -1.64 16.70
CA GLY A 22 -7.82 -2.06 18.03
C GLY A 22 -7.23 -3.40 18.51
N MET A 23 -6.23 -3.95 17.83
CA MET A 23 -5.56 -5.17 18.29
C MET A 23 -4.91 -4.98 19.66
N PRO A 24 -4.69 -6.08 20.42
CA PRO A 24 -4.03 -6.03 21.71
C PRO A 24 -2.66 -5.37 21.66
N ALA A 25 -2.30 -4.64 22.70
CA ALA A 25 -0.96 -4.08 22.83
C ALA A 25 0.10 -5.20 22.77
N PRO A 26 1.28 -4.93 22.20
CA PRO A 26 2.37 -5.91 22.18
C PRO A 26 2.81 -6.24 23.61
N PRO A 27 3.43 -7.42 23.83
CA PRO A 27 3.85 -7.86 25.16
C PRO A 27 4.82 -6.89 25.85
N ARG A 28 5.55 -6.12 25.06
CA ARG A 28 6.52 -5.12 25.49
C ARG A 28 6.40 -3.87 24.60
N GLN A 29 6.54 -2.69 25.18
CA GLN A 29 6.56 -1.44 24.43
C GLN A 29 7.75 -1.41 23.47
N PRO A 30 7.54 -1.32 22.13
CA PRO A 30 8.62 -1.13 21.18
C PRO A 30 9.33 0.22 21.43
N THR A 31 10.65 0.23 21.32
CA THR A 31 11.49 1.42 21.49
C THR A 31 12.20 1.85 20.21
N ARG A 32 12.17 1.02 19.18
CA ARG A 32 12.75 1.25 17.85
C ARG A 32 11.93 0.55 16.77
N PHE A 33 12.14 0.95 15.52
CA PHE A 33 11.35 0.47 14.37
C PHE A 33 11.39 -1.05 14.21
N LEU A 34 12.56 -1.68 14.29
CA LEU A 34 12.64 -3.15 14.18
C LEU A 34 11.80 -3.86 15.25
N GLU A 35 11.71 -3.32 16.46
CA GLU A 35 10.84 -3.89 17.49
C GLU A 35 9.35 -3.71 17.19
N ILE A 36 8.96 -2.65 16.46
CA ILE A 36 7.59 -2.50 15.94
C ILE A 36 7.28 -3.62 14.95
N LEU A 37 8.21 -3.92 14.03
CA LEU A 37 8.07 -5.03 13.10
C LEU A 37 7.93 -6.36 13.85
N GLU A 38 8.88 -6.69 14.73
CA GLU A 38 8.96 -7.97 15.44
C GLU A 38 7.76 -8.22 16.38
N GLN A 39 7.30 -7.19 17.09
CA GLN A 39 6.30 -7.35 18.15
C GLN A 39 4.87 -7.11 17.67
N ILE A 40 4.70 -6.45 16.51
CA ILE A 40 3.39 -6.08 15.99
C ILE A 40 3.17 -6.75 14.64
N TRP A 41 3.86 -6.27 13.59
CA TRP A 41 3.54 -6.65 12.22
C TRP A 41 3.87 -8.09 11.88
N TRP A 42 5.06 -8.58 12.24
CA TRP A 42 5.45 -9.97 11.95
C TRP A 42 4.65 -11.01 12.75
N ARG A 43 4.13 -10.64 13.90
CA ARG A 43 3.18 -11.51 14.63
C ARG A 43 1.83 -11.56 13.92
N LEU A 44 1.35 -10.40 13.44
CA LEU A 44 0.13 -10.33 12.67
C LEU A 44 0.23 -11.16 11.38
N ASP A 45 1.31 -11.01 10.61
CA ASP A 45 1.55 -11.74 9.37
C ASP A 45 1.40 -13.26 9.56
N VAL A 46 2.02 -13.80 10.64
CA VAL A 46 2.00 -15.24 10.96
C VAL A 46 0.60 -15.73 11.35
N ALA A 47 -0.21 -14.87 11.94
CA ALA A 47 -1.54 -15.25 12.44
C ALA A 47 -2.61 -15.25 11.33
N LEU A 48 -2.33 -14.71 10.15
CA LEU A 48 -3.31 -14.61 9.07
C LEU A 48 -3.66 -15.97 8.46
N ASP A 49 -4.96 -16.21 8.28
CA ASP A 49 -5.51 -17.28 7.44
C ASP A 49 -6.28 -16.71 6.24
N ALA A 50 -6.74 -17.56 5.35
CA ALA A 50 -7.43 -17.20 4.12
C ALA A 50 -8.70 -16.34 4.36
N GLU A 51 -9.47 -16.66 5.41
CA GLU A 51 -10.68 -15.90 5.77
C GLU A 51 -10.33 -14.51 6.30
N MET A 52 -9.31 -14.40 7.14
CA MET A 52 -8.81 -13.12 7.63
C MET A 52 -8.30 -12.24 6.49
N ILE A 53 -7.53 -12.81 5.55
CA ILE A 53 -7.03 -12.13 4.34
C ILE A 53 -8.21 -11.59 3.52
N ARG A 54 -9.20 -12.43 3.22
CA ARG A 54 -10.37 -12.05 2.42
C ARG A 54 -11.13 -10.88 3.05
N TRP A 55 -11.52 -11.00 4.31
CA TRP A 55 -12.36 -9.99 4.95
C TRP A 55 -11.60 -8.71 5.31
N SER A 56 -10.29 -8.81 5.54
CA SER A 56 -9.41 -7.64 5.65
C SER A 56 -9.37 -6.85 4.34
N ALA A 57 -9.14 -7.54 3.22
CA ALA A 57 -9.11 -6.93 1.91
C ALA A 57 -10.47 -6.36 1.51
N MET A 58 -11.57 -7.07 1.79
CA MET A 58 -12.93 -6.62 1.52
C MET A 58 -13.25 -5.31 2.26
N LEU A 59 -12.97 -5.26 3.58
CA LEU A 59 -13.20 -4.06 4.39
C LEU A 59 -12.31 -2.90 3.93
N GLY A 60 -11.01 -3.17 3.68
CA GLY A 60 -10.06 -2.17 3.20
C GLY A 60 -10.47 -1.58 1.84
N ALA A 61 -10.94 -2.40 0.92
CA ALA A 61 -11.44 -1.96 -0.39
C ALA A 61 -12.71 -1.08 -0.27
N VAL A 62 -13.64 -1.44 0.62
CA VAL A 62 -14.84 -0.60 0.87
C VAL A 62 -14.44 0.76 1.44
N GLU A 63 -13.54 0.78 2.44
CA GLU A 63 -13.05 2.02 3.02
C GLU A 63 -12.29 2.89 2.01
N ALA A 64 -11.54 2.26 1.10
CA ALA A 64 -10.88 2.95 0.00
C ALA A 64 -11.90 3.68 -0.90
N LEU A 65 -12.98 3.01 -1.33
CA LEU A 65 -14.03 3.65 -2.11
C LEU A 65 -14.68 4.81 -1.35
N GLN A 66 -14.93 4.67 -0.05
CA GLN A 66 -15.49 5.74 0.79
C GLN A 66 -14.55 6.96 0.87
N CYS A 67 -13.26 6.77 0.65
CA CYS A 67 -12.26 7.83 0.53
C CYS A 67 -11.96 8.23 -0.93
N GLY A 68 -12.74 7.73 -1.91
CA GLY A 68 -12.57 8.04 -3.33
C GLY A 68 -11.36 7.38 -3.99
N THR A 69 -10.74 6.40 -3.33
CA THR A 69 -9.64 5.59 -3.87
C THR A 69 -10.23 4.42 -4.64
N THR A 70 -9.95 4.35 -5.94
CA THR A 70 -10.50 3.33 -6.86
C THR A 70 -9.47 2.30 -7.31
N ALA A 71 -8.19 2.53 -6.96
CA ALA A 71 -7.11 1.63 -7.32
C ALA A 71 -6.04 1.59 -6.21
N ILE A 72 -5.52 0.40 -5.93
CA ILE A 72 -4.57 0.12 -4.85
C ILE A 72 -3.41 -0.74 -5.36
N VAL A 73 -2.18 -0.35 -5.04
CA VAL A 73 -1.00 -1.22 -5.11
C VAL A 73 -0.81 -1.81 -3.72
N ASP A 74 -0.99 -3.12 -3.59
CA ASP A 74 -0.95 -3.83 -2.31
C ASP A 74 0.30 -4.69 -2.17
N HIS A 75 0.87 -4.69 -0.99
CA HIS A 75 1.99 -5.55 -0.60
C HIS A 75 1.52 -6.49 0.51
N HIS A 76 1.47 -7.78 0.23
CA HIS A 76 0.88 -8.78 1.10
C HIS A 76 1.92 -9.71 1.73
N GLU A 77 1.73 -10.02 3.02
CA GLU A 77 2.45 -11.08 3.73
C GLU A 77 1.51 -11.94 4.55
N SER A 78 1.65 -13.26 4.43
CA SER A 78 0.91 -14.26 5.19
C SER A 78 1.64 -15.59 5.17
N PRO A 79 2.73 -15.77 5.95
CA PRO A 79 3.58 -16.96 5.85
C PRO A 79 2.85 -18.27 6.18
N SER A 80 1.74 -18.20 6.93
CA SER A 80 0.87 -19.35 7.23
C SER A 80 -0.15 -19.67 6.12
N ALA A 81 -0.36 -18.76 5.16
CA ALA A 81 -1.34 -18.88 4.08
C ALA A 81 -0.83 -18.22 2.79
N ILE A 82 0.32 -18.70 2.28
CA ILE A 82 0.98 -18.10 1.11
C ILE A 82 0.20 -18.38 -0.17
N GLU A 83 -0.03 -19.68 -0.45
CA GLU A 83 -0.57 -20.14 -1.71
C GLU A 83 -2.00 -19.67 -1.94
N GLY A 84 -2.21 -18.92 -3.02
CA GLY A 84 -3.53 -18.38 -3.40
C GLY A 84 -3.91 -17.08 -2.71
N SER A 85 -3.08 -16.55 -1.79
CA SER A 85 -3.37 -15.32 -1.04
C SER A 85 -3.59 -14.12 -1.95
N LEU A 86 -2.78 -13.95 -2.99
CA LEU A 86 -2.95 -12.86 -3.96
C LEU A 86 -4.27 -12.96 -4.73
N SER A 87 -4.72 -14.18 -5.07
CA SER A 87 -6.02 -14.36 -5.73
C SER A 87 -7.18 -14.02 -4.79
N ILE A 88 -7.10 -14.38 -3.51
CA ILE A 88 -8.10 -14.02 -2.49
C ILE A 88 -8.25 -12.49 -2.39
N ILE A 89 -7.14 -11.75 -2.37
CA ILE A 89 -7.15 -10.29 -2.32
C ILE A 89 -7.71 -9.69 -3.62
N ALA A 90 -7.27 -10.21 -4.77
CA ALA A 90 -7.76 -9.76 -6.08
C ALA A 90 -9.28 -9.91 -6.20
N ASP A 91 -9.81 -11.08 -5.80
CA ASP A 91 -11.24 -11.37 -5.82
C ASP A 91 -12.01 -10.45 -4.87
N ALA A 92 -11.50 -10.24 -3.64
CA ALA A 92 -12.13 -9.35 -2.66
C ALA A 92 -12.19 -7.91 -3.16
N CYS A 93 -11.11 -7.39 -3.74
CA CYS A 93 -11.08 -6.06 -4.34
C CYS A 93 -12.06 -5.95 -5.53
N ALA A 94 -12.08 -6.94 -6.41
CA ALA A 94 -12.95 -6.98 -7.57
C ALA A 94 -14.44 -7.04 -7.20
N GLU A 95 -14.80 -7.79 -6.15
CA GLU A 95 -16.18 -7.85 -5.64
C GLU A 95 -16.66 -6.47 -5.18
N VAL A 96 -15.80 -5.69 -4.55
CA VAL A 96 -16.09 -4.31 -4.13
C VAL A 96 -16.06 -3.33 -5.31
N GLY A 97 -15.25 -3.61 -6.33
CA GLY A 97 -15.05 -2.76 -7.50
C GLY A 97 -13.80 -1.89 -7.43
N VAL A 98 -12.84 -2.23 -6.56
CA VAL A 98 -11.52 -1.56 -6.49
C VAL A 98 -10.52 -2.33 -7.36
N ARG A 99 -9.76 -1.62 -8.17
CA ARG A 99 -8.66 -2.21 -8.95
C ARG A 99 -7.47 -2.48 -8.03
N SER A 100 -6.81 -3.60 -8.21
CA SER A 100 -5.62 -3.95 -7.43
C SER A 100 -4.43 -4.31 -8.32
N ASN A 101 -3.22 -3.97 -7.84
CA ASN A 101 -1.94 -4.43 -8.34
C ASN A 101 -1.23 -5.05 -7.14
N LEU A 102 -0.98 -6.35 -7.16
CA LEU A 102 -0.67 -7.13 -5.97
C LEU A 102 0.76 -7.68 -6.03
N ALA A 103 1.40 -7.75 -4.86
CA ALA A 103 2.72 -8.31 -4.68
C ALA A 103 2.77 -9.11 -3.38
N TYR A 104 3.30 -10.35 -3.41
CA TYR A 104 3.57 -11.10 -2.19
C TYR A 104 4.98 -10.79 -1.69
N GLY A 105 5.11 -10.31 -0.47
CA GLY A 105 6.37 -9.89 0.16
C GLY A 105 7.27 -11.07 0.51
N VAL A 106 8.13 -11.48 -0.42
CA VAL A 106 9.11 -12.55 -0.21
C VAL A 106 10.11 -12.17 0.87
N THR A 107 10.39 -13.10 1.77
CA THR A 107 11.31 -12.88 2.90
C THR A 107 11.96 -14.20 3.34
N ASP A 108 13.21 -14.15 3.80
CA ASP A 108 13.92 -15.29 4.38
C ASP A 108 13.63 -15.48 5.89
N ARG A 109 12.82 -14.63 6.50
CA ARG A 109 12.42 -14.73 7.93
C ARG A 109 11.81 -16.08 8.28
N HIS A 110 11.20 -16.75 7.31
CA HIS A 110 10.55 -18.07 7.46
C HIS A 110 11.38 -19.19 6.80
N GLY A 111 12.68 -18.96 6.65
CA GLY A 111 13.63 -19.90 6.02
C GLY A 111 13.52 -19.93 4.49
N ALA A 112 14.44 -20.69 3.87
CA ALA A 112 14.53 -20.80 2.41
C ALA A 112 13.25 -21.36 1.75
N ASP A 113 12.50 -22.24 2.44
CA ASP A 113 11.23 -22.75 1.94
C ASP A 113 10.17 -21.66 1.89
N GLY A 114 10.10 -20.80 2.91
CA GLY A 114 9.19 -19.65 2.93
C GLY A 114 9.46 -18.69 1.76
N ALA A 115 10.73 -18.34 1.54
CA ALA A 115 11.12 -17.48 0.41
C ALA A 115 10.75 -18.12 -0.94
N ARG A 116 11.08 -19.41 -1.12
CA ARG A 116 10.75 -20.16 -2.35
C ARG A 116 9.23 -20.17 -2.61
N ARG A 117 8.41 -20.42 -1.58
CA ARG A 117 6.93 -20.42 -1.70
C ARG A 117 6.39 -19.03 -2.02
N GLY A 118 6.95 -17.97 -1.42
CA GLY A 118 6.59 -16.58 -1.72
C GLY A 118 6.90 -16.20 -3.17
N LEU A 119 8.08 -16.58 -3.70
CA LEU A 119 8.40 -16.41 -5.12
C LEU A 119 7.42 -17.17 -6.01
N ALA A 120 7.11 -18.42 -5.66
CA ALA A 120 6.17 -19.25 -6.41
C ALA A 120 4.73 -18.66 -6.41
N GLU A 121 4.30 -18.00 -5.33
CA GLU A 121 2.99 -17.33 -5.30
C GLU A 121 2.96 -16.10 -6.21
N ASN A 122 4.00 -15.26 -6.21
CA ASN A 122 4.14 -14.16 -7.17
C ASN A 122 4.08 -14.70 -8.61
N GLU A 123 4.90 -15.71 -8.93
CA GLU A 123 4.94 -16.32 -10.26
C GLU A 123 3.58 -16.89 -10.66
N ARG A 124 2.95 -17.69 -9.79
CA ARG A 124 1.63 -18.29 -10.03
C ARG A 124 0.59 -17.22 -10.37
N PHE A 125 0.50 -16.18 -9.54
CA PHE A 125 -0.48 -15.11 -9.70
C PHE A 125 -0.25 -14.33 -11.01
N LEU A 126 0.97 -13.90 -11.27
CA LEU A 126 1.32 -13.14 -12.47
C LEU A 126 1.12 -13.95 -13.75
N ARG A 127 1.56 -15.22 -13.79
CA ARG A 127 1.35 -16.12 -14.96
C ARG A 127 -0.11 -16.48 -15.18
N SER A 128 -0.97 -16.41 -14.15
CA SER A 128 -2.42 -16.60 -14.31
C SER A 128 -3.14 -15.36 -14.87
N GLY A 129 -2.43 -14.29 -15.18
CA GLY A 129 -2.98 -13.03 -15.69
C GLY A 129 -3.35 -12.04 -14.60
N GLY A 130 -2.95 -12.29 -13.34
CA GLY A 130 -3.12 -11.35 -12.24
C GLY A 130 -2.29 -10.09 -12.47
N ARG A 131 -2.83 -8.91 -12.14
CA ARG A 131 -2.10 -7.63 -12.20
C ARG A 131 -1.26 -7.48 -10.96
N GLY A 132 0.05 -7.40 -11.10
CA GLY A 132 0.95 -7.34 -9.96
C GLY A 132 2.39 -6.99 -10.31
N MET A 133 3.22 -7.00 -9.28
CA MET A 133 4.68 -6.93 -9.32
C MET A 133 5.25 -8.11 -8.52
N VAL A 134 6.55 -8.42 -8.68
CA VAL A 134 7.19 -9.36 -7.77
C VAL A 134 7.45 -8.66 -6.44
N GLY A 135 6.83 -9.15 -5.37
CA GLY A 135 6.98 -8.58 -4.04
C GLY A 135 8.24 -9.09 -3.34
N VAL A 136 8.96 -8.18 -2.70
CA VAL A 136 10.05 -8.48 -1.76
C VAL A 136 9.84 -7.65 -0.51
N HIS A 137 9.88 -8.27 0.67
CA HIS A 137 9.64 -7.53 1.90
C HIS A 137 10.61 -6.34 2.03
N ALA A 138 11.89 -6.62 2.23
CA ALA A 138 12.94 -5.59 2.32
C ALA A 138 14.32 -6.23 2.14
N ALA A 139 15.34 -5.43 1.82
CA ALA A 139 16.69 -5.96 1.62
C ALA A 139 17.23 -6.64 2.89
N PHE A 140 17.02 -6.05 4.08
CA PHE A 140 17.57 -6.61 5.33
C PHE A 140 16.91 -7.93 5.78
N THR A 141 15.76 -8.30 5.23
CA THR A 141 15.06 -9.56 5.54
C THR A 141 15.24 -10.63 4.48
N CYS A 142 16.04 -10.37 3.46
CA CYS A 142 16.34 -11.28 2.36
C CYS A 142 17.85 -11.47 2.19
N SER A 143 18.25 -12.67 1.79
CA SER A 143 19.60 -12.95 1.31
C SER A 143 19.83 -12.33 -0.08
N ASP A 144 21.08 -12.19 -0.51
CA ASP A 144 21.40 -11.70 -1.85
C ASP A 144 20.89 -12.67 -2.93
N GLU A 145 20.87 -13.97 -2.64
CA GLU A 145 20.30 -15.00 -3.50
C GLU A 145 18.80 -14.81 -3.68
N THR A 146 18.06 -14.52 -2.61
CA THR A 146 16.61 -14.26 -2.68
C THR A 146 16.31 -12.98 -3.45
N LEU A 147 17.08 -11.90 -3.21
CA LEU A 147 16.96 -10.66 -3.97
C LEU A 147 17.20 -10.85 -5.46
N ALA A 148 18.27 -11.59 -5.82
CA ALA A 148 18.61 -11.90 -7.22
C ALA A 148 17.52 -12.79 -7.89
N ALA A 149 16.99 -13.77 -7.15
CA ALA A 149 15.91 -14.62 -7.64
C ALA A 149 14.62 -13.84 -7.91
N ALA A 150 14.27 -12.88 -7.03
CA ALA A 150 13.12 -12.01 -7.23
C ALA A 150 13.29 -11.08 -8.45
N ALA A 151 14.48 -10.50 -8.63
CA ALA A 151 14.81 -9.69 -9.80
C ALA A 151 14.75 -10.51 -11.10
N THR A 152 15.27 -11.72 -11.09
CA THR A 152 15.21 -12.66 -12.23
C THR A 152 13.76 -13.02 -12.56
N LEU A 153 12.96 -13.36 -11.55
CA LEU A 153 11.54 -13.66 -11.77
C LEU A 153 10.80 -12.47 -12.37
N ALA A 154 11.07 -11.24 -11.89
CA ALA A 154 10.46 -10.03 -12.41
C ALA A 154 10.78 -9.82 -13.90
N ASP A 155 12.06 -10.00 -14.28
CA ASP A 155 12.50 -9.96 -15.68
C ASP A 155 11.80 -11.05 -16.53
N ASP A 156 11.69 -12.28 -16.00
CA ASP A 156 11.09 -13.44 -16.71
C ASP A 156 9.59 -13.27 -16.96
N VAL A 157 8.87 -12.59 -16.07
CA VAL A 157 7.42 -12.34 -16.22
C VAL A 157 7.09 -10.96 -16.75
N GLY A 158 8.10 -10.11 -16.96
CA GLY A 158 7.97 -8.77 -17.58
C GLY A 158 7.30 -7.73 -16.69
N VAL A 159 7.58 -7.74 -15.39
CA VAL A 159 7.08 -6.77 -14.41
C VAL A 159 8.21 -6.22 -13.53
N GLY A 160 7.96 -5.14 -12.80
CA GLY A 160 8.90 -4.62 -11.81
C GLY A 160 8.84 -5.38 -10.46
N VAL A 161 9.73 -4.98 -9.55
CA VAL A 161 9.75 -5.43 -8.15
C VAL A 161 9.14 -4.36 -7.26
N HIS A 162 8.32 -4.78 -6.28
CA HIS A 162 7.76 -3.94 -5.22
C HIS A 162 8.43 -4.30 -3.89
N ILE A 163 9.19 -3.36 -3.32
CA ILE A 163 10.07 -3.62 -2.17
C ILE A 163 10.13 -2.43 -1.22
N HIS A 164 10.11 -2.67 0.11
CA HIS A 164 10.47 -1.66 1.10
C HIS A 164 11.99 -1.45 1.09
N VAL A 165 12.41 -0.19 1.06
CA VAL A 165 13.83 0.17 0.89
C VAL A 165 14.22 1.17 1.97
N ALA A 166 15.18 0.79 2.79
CA ALA A 166 15.80 1.69 3.76
C ALA A 166 14.77 2.49 4.58
N GLU A 167 13.71 1.82 5.05
CA GLU A 167 12.68 2.46 5.90
C GLU A 167 13.26 2.81 7.27
N GLY A 168 14.00 1.88 7.87
CA GLY A 168 14.66 2.06 9.15
C GLY A 168 16.18 1.92 9.07
N PRO A 169 16.90 2.25 10.15
CA PRO A 169 18.37 2.16 10.18
C PRO A 169 18.90 0.73 10.02
N ASP A 170 18.09 -0.29 10.34
CA ASP A 170 18.45 -1.71 10.16
C ASP A 170 18.54 -2.11 8.67
N ASP A 171 17.98 -1.31 7.75
CA ASP A 171 18.05 -1.49 6.29
C ASP A 171 18.88 -0.40 5.59
N ALA A 172 19.72 0.34 6.31
CA ALA A 172 20.50 1.45 5.74
C ALA A 172 21.45 1.03 4.59
N ASN A 173 21.80 -0.24 4.49
CA ASN A 173 22.64 -0.79 3.41
C ASN A 173 21.83 -1.26 2.18
N ALA A 174 20.51 -1.09 2.17
CA ALA A 174 19.66 -1.50 1.05
C ALA A 174 20.13 -0.91 -0.28
N GLY A 175 20.54 0.35 -0.29
CA GLY A 175 21.06 1.01 -1.49
C GLY A 175 22.22 0.29 -2.14
N GLU A 176 23.19 -0.18 -1.35
CA GLU A 176 24.35 -0.94 -1.84
C GLU A 176 23.93 -2.31 -2.41
N ARG A 177 23.08 -3.03 -1.67
CA ARG A 177 22.65 -4.38 -2.04
C ARG A 177 21.76 -4.40 -3.30
N LEU A 178 20.95 -3.34 -3.49
CA LEU A 178 20.01 -3.24 -4.62
C LEU A 178 20.60 -2.55 -5.85
N GLN A 179 21.77 -1.91 -5.76
CA GLN A 179 22.34 -1.07 -6.82
C GLN A 179 22.49 -1.77 -8.18
N SER A 180 22.84 -3.06 -8.18
CA SER A 180 22.99 -3.85 -9.42
C SER A 180 21.70 -4.51 -9.90
N LEU A 181 20.66 -4.55 -9.06
CA LEU A 181 19.40 -5.25 -9.32
C LEU A 181 18.29 -4.29 -9.74
N ALA A 182 18.18 -3.13 -9.10
CA ALA A 182 17.09 -2.19 -9.31
C ALA A 182 16.98 -1.72 -10.76
N ARG A 183 15.75 -1.54 -11.25
CA ARG A 183 15.37 -1.12 -12.60
C ARG A 183 14.38 0.06 -12.53
N ASP A 184 14.15 0.72 -13.66
CA ASP A 184 13.24 1.87 -13.77
C ASP A 184 11.77 1.52 -13.48
N ASP A 185 11.37 0.27 -13.65
CA ASP A 185 10.04 -0.25 -13.37
C ASP A 185 9.85 -0.74 -11.93
N TRP A 186 10.88 -0.67 -11.08
CA TRP A 186 10.79 -1.04 -9.69
C TRP A 186 10.01 0.00 -8.88
N HIS A 187 9.30 -0.49 -7.86
CA HIS A 187 8.51 0.29 -6.92
C HIS A 187 9.20 0.25 -5.55
N LEU A 188 9.92 1.34 -5.24
CA LEU A 188 10.74 1.48 -4.05
C LEU A 188 9.93 2.19 -2.95
N VAL A 189 9.69 1.53 -1.84
CA VAL A 189 8.83 2.07 -0.79
C VAL A 189 9.66 2.72 0.31
N HIS A 190 9.20 3.84 0.85
CA HIS A 190 9.79 4.67 1.91
C HIS A 190 11.08 5.41 1.54
N CYS A 191 12.18 4.74 1.33
CA CYS A 191 13.51 5.31 1.02
C CYS A 191 14.01 6.36 2.03
N VAL A 192 13.70 6.21 3.35
CA VAL A 192 14.03 7.18 4.40
C VAL A 192 15.53 7.26 4.62
N TYR A 193 16.21 6.13 4.77
CA TYR A 193 17.65 6.00 5.02
C TYR A 193 18.45 5.67 3.76
N LEU A 194 17.82 5.76 2.58
CA LEU A 194 18.50 5.47 1.32
C LEU A 194 19.62 6.50 1.06
N ASP A 195 20.86 6.05 1.06
CA ASP A 195 22.09 6.85 0.98
C ASP A 195 22.58 7.13 -0.45
N ARG A 196 21.97 6.47 -1.45
CA ARG A 196 22.34 6.59 -2.87
C ARG A 196 21.11 6.58 -3.78
N GLU A 197 21.30 6.94 -5.03
CA GLU A 197 20.26 6.86 -6.04
C GLU A 197 20.09 5.41 -6.52
N LEU A 198 18.84 4.97 -6.60
CA LEU A 198 18.44 3.73 -7.27
C LEU A 198 17.43 4.09 -8.35
N PRO A 199 17.44 3.41 -9.51
CA PRO A 199 16.36 3.58 -10.51
C PRO A 199 15.04 3.05 -9.95
N GLY A 200 13.91 3.59 -10.44
CA GLY A 200 12.57 3.19 -10.03
C GLY A 200 11.70 4.35 -9.55
N THR A 201 10.44 4.04 -9.24
CA THR A 201 9.46 4.98 -8.66
C THR A 201 9.47 4.85 -7.14
N ILE A 202 9.50 5.97 -6.42
CA ILE A 202 9.46 5.98 -4.95
C ILE A 202 8.03 6.20 -4.47
N ALA A 203 7.50 5.25 -3.67
CA ALA A 203 6.26 5.40 -2.92
C ALA A 203 6.55 6.01 -1.56
N HIS A 204 6.11 7.26 -1.38
CA HIS A 204 6.23 7.98 -0.11
C HIS A 204 4.98 7.77 0.75
N ASN A 205 5.18 7.37 2.02
CA ASN A 205 4.11 7.04 2.97
C ASN A 205 4.24 7.91 4.22
N PRO A 206 3.89 9.21 4.15
CA PRO A 206 4.23 10.18 5.21
C PRO A 206 3.60 9.84 6.57
N ARG A 207 2.33 9.42 6.59
CA ARG A 207 1.63 9.04 7.83
C ARG A 207 2.32 7.87 8.52
N SER A 208 2.64 6.82 7.79
CA SER A 208 3.32 5.65 8.32
C SER A 208 4.71 6.00 8.83
N ASN A 209 5.51 6.73 8.04
CA ASN A 209 6.85 7.15 8.45
C ASN A 209 6.84 7.95 9.76
N MET A 210 5.87 8.85 9.92
CA MET A 210 5.68 9.61 11.18
C MET A 210 5.23 8.72 12.33
N ASN A 211 4.25 7.83 12.09
CA ASN A 211 3.73 6.92 13.11
C ASN A 211 4.82 5.97 13.64
N ASN A 212 5.69 5.48 12.75
CA ASN A 212 6.77 4.56 13.09
C ASN A 212 8.04 5.28 13.57
N SER A 213 8.03 6.62 13.61
CA SER A 213 9.18 7.45 14.02
C SER A 213 10.47 7.16 13.23
N VAL A 214 10.34 6.74 11.96
CA VAL A 214 11.51 6.40 11.13
C VAL A 214 12.18 7.62 10.50
N GLY A 215 11.54 8.79 10.48
CA GLY A 215 12.13 10.02 9.95
C GLY A 215 11.46 10.51 8.67
N TYR A 216 12.17 11.33 7.89
CA TYR A 216 11.65 11.94 6.67
C TYR A 216 12.50 11.60 5.45
N ALA A 217 11.90 10.98 4.46
CA ALA A 217 12.55 10.51 3.24
C ALA A 217 13.04 11.65 2.30
N ARG A 218 12.59 12.90 2.52
CA ARG A 218 12.86 14.06 1.64
C ARG A 218 12.58 13.76 0.16
N PRO A 219 11.37 13.31 -0.17
CA PRO A 219 11.06 12.86 -1.53
C PRO A 219 11.25 13.96 -2.58
N ALA A 220 11.00 15.23 -2.24
CA ALA A 220 11.21 16.36 -3.15
C ALA A 220 12.67 16.57 -3.58
N ALA A 221 13.64 16.02 -2.84
CA ALA A 221 15.06 16.11 -3.18
C ALA A 221 15.56 14.90 -4.00
N ARG A 222 14.70 13.90 -4.27
CA ARG A 222 15.05 12.71 -5.03
C ARG A 222 14.81 12.93 -6.53
N PRO A 223 15.66 12.38 -7.41
CA PRO A 223 15.46 12.49 -8.86
C PRO A 223 14.33 11.58 -9.38
N ASN A 224 13.91 10.62 -8.57
CA ASN A 224 12.88 9.63 -8.90
C ASN A 224 11.51 10.26 -9.12
N LYS A 225 10.65 9.58 -9.86
CA LYS A 225 9.21 9.83 -9.81
C LYS A 225 8.70 9.47 -8.42
N ILE A 226 8.02 10.40 -7.77
CA ILE A 226 7.41 10.19 -6.46
C ILE A 226 5.92 9.92 -6.63
N VAL A 227 5.40 8.91 -5.94
CA VAL A 227 3.98 8.62 -5.78
C VAL A 227 3.63 8.56 -4.30
N LEU A 228 2.35 8.65 -3.95
CA LEU A 228 1.90 8.54 -2.55
C LEU A 228 1.26 7.19 -2.28
N GLY A 229 1.60 6.62 -1.14
CA GLY A 229 0.96 5.45 -0.56
C GLY A 229 0.56 5.70 0.89
N THR A 230 -0.30 4.86 1.42
CA THR A 230 -0.76 4.95 2.81
C THR A 230 -0.05 3.97 3.74
N ASP A 231 0.64 2.96 3.18
CA ASP A 231 1.17 1.85 3.95
C ASP A 231 0.04 1.11 4.72
N GLY A 232 0.29 0.54 5.88
CA GLY A 232 -0.74 -0.15 6.65
C GLY A 232 -1.89 0.77 7.09
N ILE A 233 -3.10 0.23 7.09
CA ILE A 233 -4.36 0.77 7.61
C ILE A 233 -4.86 2.05 6.92
N GLY A 234 -5.87 1.87 6.07
CA GLY A 234 -6.62 2.95 5.42
C GLY A 234 -5.99 3.43 4.11
N ALA A 235 -6.83 3.76 3.14
CA ALA A 235 -6.44 4.21 1.79
C ALA A 235 -7.02 5.60 1.49
N ASP A 236 -6.98 6.52 2.46
CA ASP A 236 -7.43 7.91 2.29
C ASP A 236 -6.31 8.76 1.69
N MET A 237 -6.30 8.87 0.37
CA MET A 237 -5.24 9.56 -0.36
C MET A 237 -5.27 11.08 -0.20
N LEU A 238 -6.43 11.67 0.11
CA LEU A 238 -6.52 13.12 0.38
C LEU A 238 -5.95 13.45 1.76
N GLU A 239 -6.18 12.59 2.76
CA GLU A 239 -5.53 12.73 4.07
C GLU A 239 -4.02 12.51 3.97
N GLU A 240 -3.58 11.52 3.20
CA GLU A 240 -2.16 11.26 2.97
C GLU A 240 -1.47 12.45 2.29
N ALA A 241 -2.13 13.07 1.30
CA ALA A 241 -1.63 14.29 0.64
C ALA A 241 -1.52 15.47 1.61
N ARG A 242 -2.49 15.64 2.52
CA ARG A 242 -2.41 16.67 3.58
C ARG A 242 -1.18 16.46 4.46
N LEU A 243 -0.96 15.24 4.94
CA LEU A 243 0.18 14.91 5.79
C LEU A 243 1.50 15.03 5.04
N ALA A 244 1.56 14.61 3.79
CA ALA A 244 2.72 14.78 2.92
C ALA A 244 3.08 16.27 2.77
N TYR A 245 2.08 17.14 2.54
CA TYR A 245 2.31 18.58 2.45
C TYR A 245 2.80 19.16 3.76
N MET A 246 2.19 18.84 4.89
CA MET A 246 2.61 19.36 6.21
C MET A 246 4.05 18.96 6.50
N ARG A 247 4.42 17.72 6.20
CA ARG A 247 5.77 17.22 6.40
C ARG A 247 6.79 17.86 5.46
N LEU A 248 6.41 18.08 4.19
CA LEU A 248 7.23 18.80 3.21
C LEU A 248 7.43 20.26 3.62
N ARG A 249 6.36 20.93 4.07
CA ARG A 249 6.39 22.32 4.46
C ARG A 249 7.20 22.57 5.73
N GLU A 250 7.25 21.62 6.65
CA GLU A 250 8.12 21.67 7.83
C GLU A 250 9.61 21.63 7.44
N ASP A 251 9.96 20.88 6.38
CA ASP A 251 11.34 20.77 5.87
C ASP A 251 11.72 21.94 4.93
N ASP A 252 10.77 22.46 4.13
CA ASP A 252 10.96 23.55 3.17
C ASP A 252 9.83 24.59 3.23
N VAL A 253 10.17 25.79 3.72
CA VAL A 253 9.23 26.93 3.82
C VAL A 253 8.70 27.42 2.47
N LEU A 254 9.33 27.09 1.36
CA LEU A 254 8.90 27.47 0.01
C LEU A 254 8.00 26.41 -0.66
N ALA A 255 7.83 25.24 -0.02
CA ALA A 255 7.03 24.15 -0.58
C ALA A 255 5.56 24.56 -0.78
N SER A 256 4.97 24.06 -1.88
CA SER A 256 3.57 24.24 -2.24
C SER A 256 2.81 22.90 -2.15
N PRO A 257 1.51 22.92 -1.81
CA PRO A 257 0.65 21.74 -1.95
C PRO A 257 0.62 21.18 -3.37
N ASP A 258 0.88 21.99 -4.40
CA ASP A 258 0.92 21.54 -5.80
C ASP A 258 2.02 20.50 -6.04
N THR A 259 3.13 20.55 -5.29
CA THR A 259 4.18 19.51 -5.34
C THR A 259 3.62 18.14 -4.93
N VAL A 260 2.86 18.11 -3.85
CA VAL A 260 2.25 16.88 -3.34
C VAL A 260 1.10 16.43 -4.25
N TRP A 261 0.37 17.39 -4.82
CA TRP A 261 -0.67 17.07 -5.81
C TRP A 261 -0.08 16.37 -7.03
N GLN A 262 1.10 16.80 -7.49
CA GLN A 262 1.82 16.10 -8.55
C GLN A 262 2.18 14.66 -8.16
N TRP A 263 2.52 14.40 -6.87
CA TRP A 263 2.79 13.03 -6.40
C TRP A 263 1.54 12.15 -6.43
N LEU A 264 0.36 12.69 -6.09
CA LEU A 264 -0.92 11.99 -6.29
C LEU A 264 -1.14 11.68 -7.78
N ASP A 265 -0.94 12.67 -8.64
CA ASP A 265 -1.16 12.58 -10.09
C ASP A 265 -0.24 11.55 -10.75
N ASN A 266 0.98 11.42 -10.26
CA ASN A 266 1.94 10.41 -10.71
C ASN A 266 1.43 8.97 -10.48
N GLY A 267 0.58 8.73 -9.50
CA GLY A 267 -0.04 7.42 -9.23
C GLY A 267 -0.82 6.85 -10.41
N TYR A 268 -1.36 7.71 -11.28
CA TYR A 268 -2.06 7.25 -12.49
C TYR A 268 -1.16 6.55 -13.51
N ALA A 269 0.17 6.63 -13.37
CA ALA A 269 1.05 5.81 -14.20
C ALA A 269 0.88 4.30 -13.89
N LEU A 270 0.47 3.98 -12.66
CA LEU A 270 0.21 2.60 -12.23
C LEU A 270 -1.21 2.12 -12.62
N PHE A 271 -2.17 3.04 -12.71
CA PHE A 271 -3.57 2.76 -13.06
C PHE A 271 -4.13 3.88 -13.95
N PRO A 272 -3.76 3.92 -15.25
CA PRO A 272 -4.25 4.97 -16.17
C PRO A 272 -5.77 5.04 -16.26
N GLU A 273 -6.46 3.90 -16.13
CA GLU A 273 -7.91 3.79 -16.17
C GLU A 273 -8.63 4.51 -15.02
N ALA A 274 -7.97 4.68 -13.86
CA ALA A 274 -8.52 5.42 -12.73
C ALA A 274 -8.77 6.92 -13.04
N ARG A 275 -8.11 7.46 -14.08
CA ARG A 275 -8.39 8.82 -14.58
C ARG A 275 -9.80 8.96 -15.17
N ALA A 276 -10.40 7.88 -15.64
CA ALA A 276 -11.73 7.88 -16.22
C ALA A 276 -12.84 7.62 -15.19
N ASP A 277 -12.48 7.17 -13.99
CA ASP A 277 -13.42 7.08 -12.87
C ASP A 277 -13.91 8.48 -12.47
N ARG A 278 -15.08 8.55 -11.86
CA ARG A 278 -15.69 9.81 -11.43
C ARG A 278 -16.05 9.73 -9.95
N VAL A 279 -15.39 10.55 -9.15
CA VAL A 279 -15.68 10.66 -7.71
C VAL A 279 -16.36 11.99 -7.42
N THR A 280 -17.58 11.93 -6.89
CA THR A 280 -18.31 13.09 -6.38
C THR A 280 -18.06 13.22 -4.90
N TRP A 281 -17.67 14.40 -4.43
CA TRP A 281 -17.22 14.64 -3.07
C TRP A 281 -18.21 15.44 -2.24
N ASN A 282 -18.13 15.29 -0.91
CA ASN A 282 -18.86 16.10 0.06
C ASN A 282 -18.31 17.54 0.20
N TYR A 283 -17.22 17.85 -0.51
CA TYR A 283 -16.55 19.16 -0.49
C TYR A 283 -16.37 19.70 -1.91
N PRO A 284 -16.68 21.00 -2.18
CA PRO A 284 -16.77 21.53 -3.54
C PRO A 284 -15.42 21.85 -4.22
N HIS A 285 -14.30 21.80 -3.51
CA HIS A 285 -12.98 22.20 -4.02
C HIS A 285 -11.94 21.09 -3.88
N THR A 286 -12.34 19.84 -4.06
CA THR A 286 -11.44 18.66 -4.00
C THR A 286 -10.50 18.56 -5.19
N ASP A 287 -10.69 19.36 -6.20
CA ASP A 287 -9.82 19.53 -7.38
C ASP A 287 -8.72 20.57 -7.18
N ASN A 288 -8.57 21.12 -5.98
CA ASN A 288 -7.63 22.19 -5.65
C ASN A 288 -6.72 21.77 -4.50
N ALA A 289 -5.42 21.71 -4.74
CA ALA A 289 -4.40 21.26 -3.78
C ALA A 289 -4.41 22.07 -2.47
N TRP A 290 -4.60 23.41 -2.55
CA TRP A 290 -4.64 24.28 -1.36
C TRP A 290 -5.87 24.02 -0.51
N HIS A 291 -7.02 23.77 -1.12
CA HIS A 291 -8.22 23.41 -0.38
C HIS A 291 -8.08 22.07 0.32
N VAL A 292 -7.57 21.05 -0.38
CA VAL A 292 -7.34 19.71 0.19
C VAL A 292 -6.33 19.77 1.34
N ALA A 293 -5.23 20.53 1.19
CA ALA A 293 -4.20 20.65 2.22
C ALA A 293 -4.73 21.17 3.58
N PHE A 294 -5.85 21.90 3.59
CA PHE A 294 -6.39 22.51 4.81
C PHE A 294 -7.81 22.06 5.18
N THR A 295 -8.39 21.10 4.43
CA THR A 295 -9.75 20.59 4.70
C THR A 295 -9.70 19.12 5.09
N PRO A 296 -9.84 18.78 6.38
CA PRO A 296 -9.93 17.38 6.81
C PRO A 296 -11.33 16.79 6.55
N GLY A 297 -11.41 15.46 6.50
CA GLY A 297 -12.68 14.75 6.48
C GLY A 297 -13.45 14.82 5.15
N ILE A 298 -12.76 15.09 4.05
CA ILE A 298 -13.34 14.97 2.72
C ILE A 298 -13.67 13.49 2.45
N ARG A 299 -14.89 13.22 1.95
CA ARG A 299 -15.38 11.86 1.66
C ARG A 299 -16.09 11.80 0.34
N ALA A 300 -15.99 10.66 -0.34
CA ALA A 300 -16.74 10.38 -1.53
C ALA A 300 -18.24 10.20 -1.19
N LEU A 301 -19.10 10.90 -1.93
CA LEU A 301 -20.55 10.69 -1.92
C LEU A 301 -20.93 9.63 -2.96
N GLN A 302 -20.29 9.68 -4.14
CA GLN A 302 -20.52 8.73 -5.22
C GLN A 302 -19.20 8.42 -5.91
N VAL A 303 -19.03 7.17 -6.31
CA VAL A 303 -17.93 6.69 -7.17
C VAL A 303 -18.54 5.96 -8.35
N GLU A 304 -18.19 6.38 -9.55
CA GLU A 304 -18.50 5.71 -10.82
C GLU A 304 -17.21 5.21 -11.45
N SER A 305 -17.22 3.97 -11.95
CA SER A 305 -16.11 3.42 -12.70
C SER A 305 -15.99 4.06 -14.09
N ASP A 306 -14.87 3.79 -14.77
CA ASP A 306 -14.64 4.15 -16.18
C ASP A 306 -15.69 3.58 -17.17
N THR A 307 -16.42 2.53 -16.77
CA THR A 307 -17.54 1.96 -17.54
C THR A 307 -18.89 2.61 -17.22
N GLY A 308 -18.94 3.56 -16.27
CA GLY A 308 -20.16 4.22 -15.80
C GLY A 308 -20.95 3.44 -14.75
N GLU A 309 -20.39 2.36 -14.22
CA GLU A 309 -21.00 1.62 -13.12
C GLU A 309 -20.82 2.39 -11.81
N VAL A 310 -21.89 2.57 -11.05
CA VAL A 310 -21.86 3.18 -9.72
C VAL A 310 -21.35 2.15 -8.70
N LEU A 311 -20.19 2.38 -8.12
CA LEU A 311 -19.54 1.51 -7.12
C LEU A 311 -19.84 1.95 -5.68
N LEU A 312 -20.05 3.25 -5.48
CA LEU A 312 -20.42 3.85 -4.20
C LEU A 312 -21.56 4.87 -4.42
N ARG A 313 -22.58 4.86 -3.57
CA ARG A 313 -23.66 5.85 -3.54
C ARG A 313 -24.00 6.23 -2.10
N ASP A 314 -24.02 7.52 -1.82
CA ASP A 314 -24.28 8.06 -0.48
C ASP A 314 -23.38 7.43 0.60
N GLY A 315 -22.11 7.18 0.26
CA GLY A 315 -21.13 6.54 1.13
C GLY A 315 -21.32 5.03 1.35
N GLN A 316 -22.25 4.39 0.62
CA GLN A 316 -22.53 2.95 0.69
C GLN A 316 -22.03 2.25 -0.58
N PRO A 317 -21.26 1.13 -0.46
CA PRO A 317 -20.90 0.32 -1.62
C PRO A 317 -22.16 -0.28 -2.25
N THR A 318 -22.15 -0.44 -3.58
CA THR A 318 -23.32 -0.93 -4.32
C THR A 318 -23.23 -2.42 -4.67
N ARG A 319 -22.04 -2.99 -4.65
CA ARG A 319 -21.78 -4.38 -5.03
C ARG A 319 -21.80 -5.35 -3.85
N VAL A 320 -21.58 -4.85 -2.63
CA VAL A 320 -21.49 -5.67 -1.41
C VAL A 320 -22.36 -5.07 -0.30
N ASP A 321 -22.81 -5.89 0.64
CA ASP A 321 -23.51 -5.43 1.85
C ASP A 321 -22.50 -4.94 2.89
N LEU A 322 -22.49 -3.63 3.17
CA LEU A 322 -21.57 -3.02 4.13
C LEU A 322 -21.76 -3.58 5.55
N GLY A 323 -23.00 -3.93 5.93
CA GLY A 323 -23.29 -4.52 7.23
C GLY A 323 -22.64 -5.90 7.38
N GLU A 324 -22.77 -6.73 6.35
CA GLU A 324 -22.12 -8.05 6.30
C GLU A 324 -20.59 -7.93 6.32
N VAL A 325 -20.01 -7.07 5.46
CA VAL A 325 -18.56 -6.86 5.40
C VAL A 325 -18.02 -6.45 6.78
N ARG A 326 -18.65 -5.51 7.45
CA ARG A 326 -18.25 -5.06 8.79
C ARG A 326 -18.39 -6.15 9.84
N ALA A 327 -19.49 -6.91 9.82
CA ALA A 327 -19.73 -8.00 10.77
C ALA A 327 -18.68 -9.12 10.61
N LYS A 328 -18.42 -9.52 9.37
CA LYS A 328 -17.41 -10.55 9.06
C LYS A 328 -15.99 -10.07 9.38
N ALA A 329 -15.63 -8.85 9.01
CA ALA A 329 -14.33 -8.29 9.38
C ALA A 329 -14.16 -8.22 10.90
N ALA A 330 -15.19 -7.84 11.67
CA ALA A 330 -15.14 -7.83 13.13
C ALA A 330 -14.98 -9.24 13.71
N GLU A 331 -15.66 -10.25 13.15
CA GLU A 331 -15.48 -11.67 13.52
C GLU A 331 -14.02 -12.11 13.30
N GLN A 332 -13.45 -11.79 12.13
CA GLN A 332 -12.08 -12.17 11.81
C GLN A 332 -11.06 -11.39 12.65
N ALA A 333 -11.31 -10.11 12.96
CA ALA A 333 -10.46 -9.34 13.87
C ALA A 333 -10.42 -9.97 15.28
N GLN A 334 -11.55 -10.44 15.81
CA GLN A 334 -11.58 -11.14 17.09
C GLN A 334 -10.79 -12.46 17.05
N ARG A 335 -10.92 -13.23 15.96
CA ARG A 335 -10.12 -14.46 15.76
C ARG A 335 -8.62 -14.14 15.70
N LEU A 336 -8.23 -13.12 14.94
CA LEU A 336 -6.86 -12.65 14.85
C LEU A 336 -6.32 -12.26 16.22
N PHE A 337 -7.05 -11.40 16.96
CA PHE A 337 -6.63 -10.92 18.30
C PHE A 337 -6.47 -12.05 19.33
N SER A 338 -7.20 -13.15 19.18
CA SER A 338 -7.06 -14.31 20.07
C SER A 338 -5.76 -15.10 19.81
N GLN A 339 -5.04 -14.82 18.73
CA GLN A 339 -3.78 -15.47 18.34
C GLN A 339 -2.55 -14.59 18.64
N LEU A 340 -2.76 -13.31 18.93
CA LEU A 340 -1.72 -12.34 19.23
C LEU A 340 -1.46 -12.21 20.72
#